data_16e95c86010af5c22b09386ecffb67c4
#
_entry.id   16e95c86010af5c22b09386ecffb67c4
#
_cell.length_a   1.000
_cell.length_b   1.000
_cell.length_c   1.000
_cell.angle_alpha   90.00
_cell.angle_beta   90.00
_cell.angle_gamma   90.00
#
_symmetry.space_group_name_H-M   'P 1'
#
loop_
_entity.id
_entity.type
_entity.pdbx_description
1 polymer ?
#
loop_
_entity_poly.entity_id
_entity_poly.type
_entity_poly.pdbx_seq_one_letter_code
_entity_poly.pdbx_strand_id
1 'polypeptide(L)'
;MKTYLNIFFLFLILCASCGSRKANDNKETTLQADTVKKFTLPIIPAMLNTPELRADYLVRHYWDNMDFTDTTYINLPDITEQAWVDFIDIMKVVPDTTAIAAIKQMYKMADQKKVVFFYYTDLAEKYLYDPNSPMRNEELYIPVLDAMLESKVLNDTEKILPQGRRELAEQNRIGRPAEDFTYTLPSGKGGTLYGVKAKYTLLFINNP
;
A
#
# COMPACT_ATOMS: atom_id res chain seq x y z
N MET A 1 -43.33 -46.88 -33.71
CA MET A 1 -44.79 -46.92 -33.43
C MET A 1 -45.18 -45.58 -32.79
N LYS A 2 -46.01 -44.83 -33.52
CA LYS A 2 -46.94 -43.75 -33.11
C LYS A 2 -46.25 -42.48 -32.59
N THR A 3 -46.04 -41.43 -33.41
CA THR A 3 -47.03 -40.44 -33.93
C THR A 3 -47.66 -39.58 -32.81
N TYR A 4 -47.51 -38.26 -32.89
CA TYR A 4 -48.46 -37.22 -33.29
C TYR A 4 -47.86 -35.89 -32.89
N LEU A 5 -47.60 -34.98 -33.76
CA LEU A 5 -48.42 -34.09 -34.59
C LEU A 5 -48.83 -32.79 -33.90
N ASN A 6 -48.26 -31.72 -34.44
CA ASN A 6 -48.80 -30.38 -34.62
C ASN A 6 -49.77 -29.78 -33.60
N ILE A 7 -49.54 -28.52 -33.22
CA ILE A 7 -50.52 -27.46 -33.52
C ILE A 7 -49.79 -26.12 -33.52
N PHE A 8 -49.80 -25.54 -34.70
CA PHE A 8 -49.58 -24.14 -35.05
C PHE A 8 -50.84 -23.38 -34.68
N PHE A 9 -50.73 -22.34 -33.86
CA PHE A 9 -51.85 -21.39 -33.71
C PHE A 9 -51.34 -19.97 -33.76
N LEU A 10 -51.54 -19.42 -34.93
CA LEU A 10 -51.46 -18.01 -35.27
C LEU A 10 -52.63 -17.27 -34.63
N PHE A 11 -52.38 -16.25 -33.81
CA PHE A 11 -53.42 -15.30 -33.45
C PHE A 11 -52.90 -13.89 -33.60
N LEU A 12 -53.32 -13.31 -34.72
CA LEU A 12 -53.19 -11.91 -35.11
C LEU A 12 -54.43 -11.20 -34.64
N ILE A 13 -54.29 -10.28 -33.66
CA ILE A 13 -55.38 -9.32 -33.35
C ILE A 13 -54.77 -7.93 -33.30
N LEU A 14 -55.09 -7.14 -34.33
CA LEU A 14 -55.04 -5.69 -34.27
C LEU A 14 -56.11 -5.14 -33.38
N CYS A 15 -55.76 -4.23 -32.46
CA CYS A 15 -56.65 -3.21 -32.01
C CYS A 15 -55.91 -1.90 -31.80
N ALA A 16 -56.13 -0.97 -32.72
CA ALA A 16 -55.81 0.42 -32.56
C ALA A 16 -56.73 1.03 -31.52
N SER A 17 -56.18 1.75 -30.57
CA SER A 17 -56.93 2.75 -29.79
C SER A 17 -56.06 3.93 -29.45
N CYS A 18 -56.35 5.05 -30.04
CA CYS A 18 -55.85 6.38 -29.68
C CYS A 18 -56.31 6.76 -28.27
N GLY A 19 -55.38 7.29 -27.49
CA GLY A 19 -55.71 7.93 -26.21
C GLY A 19 -54.57 8.85 -25.78
N SER A 20 -54.63 10.11 -26.22
CA SER A 20 -53.72 11.16 -25.76
C SER A 20 -53.91 11.40 -24.25
N ARG A 21 -52.82 11.22 -23.49
CA ARG A 21 -52.64 11.92 -22.22
C ARG A 21 -51.17 12.33 -22.09
N LYS A 22 -50.96 13.64 -22.20
CA LYS A 22 -49.72 14.29 -21.76
C LYS A 22 -49.63 14.07 -20.26
N ALA A 23 -48.62 13.33 -19.84
CA ALA A 23 -48.04 13.42 -18.50
C ALA A 23 -46.58 13.78 -18.71
N ASN A 24 -46.26 15.00 -18.31
CA ASN A 24 -44.94 15.56 -18.27
C ASN A 24 -44.30 14.98 -17.01
N ASP A 25 -43.54 13.91 -17.14
CA ASP A 25 -42.63 13.46 -16.13
C ASP A 25 -41.20 13.60 -16.69
N ASN A 26 -40.69 14.82 -16.56
CA ASN A 26 -39.25 15.06 -16.60
C ASN A 26 -38.60 14.35 -15.39
N LYS A 27 -38.45 13.05 -15.48
CA LYS A 27 -37.47 12.34 -14.70
C LYS A 27 -36.15 12.53 -15.41
N GLU A 28 -35.46 13.62 -15.09
CA GLU A 28 -34.04 13.73 -15.33
C GLU A 28 -33.37 12.50 -14.67
N THR A 29 -33.20 11.46 -15.46
CA THR A 29 -32.22 10.42 -15.14
C THR A 29 -30.87 11.10 -15.31
N THR A 30 -30.39 11.70 -14.22
CA THR A 30 -28.98 12.01 -14.07
C THR A 30 -28.24 10.69 -14.24
N LEU A 31 -27.79 10.42 -15.44
CA LEU A 31 -26.71 9.48 -15.69
C LEU A 31 -25.52 10.04 -14.91
N GLN A 32 -25.38 9.64 -13.63
CA GLN A 32 -24.08 9.72 -12.99
C GLN A 32 -23.16 8.94 -13.91
N ALA A 33 -22.37 9.69 -14.66
CA ALA A 33 -21.19 9.11 -15.31
C ALA A 33 -20.39 8.48 -14.18
N ASP A 34 -20.39 7.17 -14.09
CA ASP A 34 -19.46 6.42 -13.27
C ASP A 34 -18.07 6.82 -13.80
N THR A 35 -17.48 7.83 -13.18
CA THR A 35 -16.11 8.24 -13.49
C THR A 35 -15.23 7.08 -13.04
N VAL A 36 -14.77 6.30 -14.00
CA VAL A 36 -13.86 5.19 -13.75
C VAL A 36 -12.66 5.76 -12.98
N LYS A 37 -12.55 5.36 -11.72
CA LYS A 37 -11.44 5.79 -10.86
C LYS A 37 -10.13 5.29 -11.44
N LYS A 38 -9.11 6.13 -11.38
CA LYS A 38 -7.75 5.79 -11.82
C LYS A 38 -6.74 6.54 -10.97
N PHE A 39 -5.59 5.96 -10.78
CA PHE A 39 -4.44 6.67 -10.25
C PHE A 39 -3.82 7.56 -11.32
N THR A 40 -3.50 8.80 -10.97
CA THR A 40 -2.92 9.76 -11.92
C THR A 40 -1.63 10.32 -11.34
N LEU A 41 -0.52 10.08 -12.03
CA LEU A 41 0.78 10.62 -11.65
C LEU A 41 0.82 12.15 -11.79
N PRO A 42 1.67 12.84 -11.02
CA PRO A 42 1.90 14.27 -11.18
C PRO A 42 2.56 14.58 -12.51
N ILE A 43 2.29 15.77 -13.04
CA ILE A 43 2.97 16.27 -14.25
C ILE A 43 4.35 16.78 -13.84
N ILE A 44 5.39 16.12 -14.35
CA ILE A 44 6.77 16.51 -14.08
C ILE A 44 7.11 17.78 -14.91
N PRO A 45 7.55 18.88 -14.28
CA PRO A 45 7.92 20.10 -15.00
C PRO A 45 9.00 19.86 -16.04
N ALA A 46 8.82 20.44 -17.25
CA ALA A 46 9.75 20.25 -18.37
C ALA A 46 11.18 20.77 -18.10
N MET A 47 11.34 21.70 -17.16
CA MET A 47 12.66 22.20 -16.73
C MET A 47 13.50 21.15 -15.99
N LEU A 48 12.88 20.11 -15.44
CA LEU A 48 13.57 18.99 -14.80
C LEU A 48 14.03 18.02 -15.90
N ASN A 49 15.24 18.21 -16.39
CA ASN A 49 15.75 17.60 -17.61
C ASN A 49 16.70 16.41 -17.37
N THR A 50 17.04 16.07 -16.11
CA THR A 50 17.83 14.88 -15.78
C THR A 50 16.96 13.80 -15.15
N PRO A 51 17.31 12.52 -15.33
CA PRO A 51 16.57 11.41 -14.71
C PRO A 51 16.46 11.55 -13.20
N GLU A 52 17.52 11.99 -12.52
CA GLU A 52 17.60 12.11 -11.07
C GLU A 52 16.64 13.20 -10.56
N LEU A 53 16.63 14.38 -11.19
CA LEU A 53 15.70 15.47 -10.84
C LEU A 53 14.24 15.08 -11.07
N ARG A 54 14.00 14.33 -12.14
CA ARG A 54 12.66 13.82 -12.46
C ARG A 54 12.18 12.77 -11.46
N ALA A 55 13.07 11.84 -11.07
CA ALA A 55 12.78 10.82 -10.08
C ALA A 55 12.54 11.45 -8.70
N ASP A 56 13.38 12.37 -8.24
CA ASP A 56 13.21 13.10 -6.97
C ASP A 56 11.87 13.84 -6.93
N TYR A 57 11.53 14.57 -8.00
CA TYR A 57 10.24 15.25 -8.11
C TYR A 57 9.07 14.26 -8.08
N LEU A 58 9.15 13.20 -8.88
CA LEU A 58 8.07 12.20 -8.96
C LEU A 58 7.82 11.54 -7.61
N VAL A 59 8.86 11.14 -6.89
CA VAL A 59 8.72 10.50 -5.57
C VAL A 59 8.07 11.45 -4.56
N ARG A 60 8.47 12.73 -4.53
CA ARG A 60 7.91 13.72 -3.60
C ARG A 60 6.44 14.06 -3.86
N HIS A 61 6.03 14.02 -5.13
CA HIS A 61 4.70 14.43 -5.59
C HIS A 61 3.81 13.26 -6.01
N TYR A 62 4.28 12.03 -5.79
CA TYR A 62 3.63 10.82 -6.31
C TYR A 62 2.15 10.74 -5.97
N TRP A 63 1.81 11.11 -4.75
CA TRP A 63 0.47 11.00 -4.18
C TRP A 63 -0.36 12.28 -4.23
N ASP A 64 0.14 13.37 -4.84
CA ASP A 64 -0.55 14.67 -4.82
C ASP A 64 -1.95 14.63 -5.46
N ASN A 65 -2.18 13.74 -6.41
CA ASN A 65 -3.47 13.58 -7.09
C ASN A 65 -4.38 12.52 -6.43
N MET A 66 -3.97 11.92 -5.31
CA MET A 66 -4.74 10.92 -4.59
C MET A 66 -5.58 11.56 -3.49
N ASP A 67 -6.88 11.30 -3.52
CA ASP A 67 -7.77 11.70 -2.41
C ASP A 67 -7.80 10.60 -1.33
N PHE A 68 -7.00 10.78 -0.29
CA PHE A 68 -6.97 9.87 0.86
C PHE A 68 -8.22 9.95 1.74
N THR A 69 -9.17 10.87 1.48
CA THR A 69 -10.45 10.90 2.19
C THR A 69 -11.50 10.01 1.54
N ASP A 70 -11.30 9.65 0.28
CA ASP A 70 -12.17 8.72 -0.45
C ASP A 70 -11.84 7.26 -0.11
N THR A 71 -12.58 6.72 0.84
CA THR A 71 -12.39 5.35 1.32
C THR A 71 -12.72 4.27 0.30
N THR A 72 -13.35 4.61 -0.83
CA THR A 72 -13.71 3.61 -1.84
C THR A 72 -12.49 3.10 -2.61
N TYR A 73 -11.38 3.84 -2.60
CA TYR A 73 -10.12 3.41 -3.21
C TYR A 73 -9.54 2.13 -2.59
N ILE A 74 -9.76 1.87 -1.29
CA ILE A 74 -9.27 0.63 -0.66
C ILE A 74 -9.89 -0.64 -1.24
N ASN A 75 -11.02 -0.53 -1.95
CA ASN A 75 -11.68 -1.63 -2.65
C ASN A 75 -11.20 -1.80 -4.10
N LEU A 76 -10.19 -1.06 -4.52
CA LEU A 76 -9.63 -1.04 -5.86
C LEU A 76 -8.13 -1.38 -5.83
N PRO A 77 -7.74 -2.60 -5.41
CA PRO A 77 -6.34 -2.97 -5.25
C PRO A 77 -5.55 -2.87 -6.57
N ASP A 78 -6.18 -3.14 -7.72
CA ASP A 78 -5.55 -2.98 -9.03
C ASP A 78 -5.07 -1.53 -9.30
N ILE A 79 -5.61 -0.56 -8.55
CA ILE A 79 -5.22 0.84 -8.63
C ILE A 79 -4.26 1.20 -7.47
N THR A 80 -4.69 0.93 -6.24
CA THR A 80 -4.02 1.43 -5.05
C THR A 80 -2.80 0.60 -4.66
N GLU A 81 -2.90 -0.72 -4.76
CA GLU A 81 -1.77 -1.61 -4.48
C GLU A 81 -0.72 -1.50 -5.59
N GLN A 82 -1.14 -1.41 -6.87
CA GLN A 82 -0.20 -1.17 -7.97
C GLN A 82 0.52 0.18 -7.80
N ALA A 83 -0.22 1.25 -7.47
CA ALA A 83 0.38 2.56 -7.20
C ALA A 83 1.38 2.50 -6.02
N TRP A 84 1.07 1.73 -4.97
CA TRP A 84 1.99 1.52 -3.86
C TRP A 84 3.27 0.79 -4.30
N VAL A 85 3.15 -0.29 -5.06
CA VAL A 85 4.30 -1.04 -5.57
C VAL A 85 5.19 -0.17 -6.45
N ASP A 86 4.60 0.58 -7.38
CA ASP A 86 5.34 1.50 -8.25
C ASP A 86 6.04 2.61 -7.44
N PHE A 87 5.38 3.13 -6.40
CA PHE A 87 5.95 4.13 -5.50
C PHE A 87 7.19 3.64 -4.77
N ILE A 88 7.16 2.45 -4.17
CA ILE A 88 8.32 1.90 -3.47
C ILE A 88 9.42 1.45 -4.45
N ASP A 89 9.08 1.10 -5.68
CA ASP A 89 10.07 0.74 -6.69
C ASP A 89 10.89 1.95 -7.16
N ILE A 90 10.23 3.09 -7.38
CA ILE A 90 10.89 4.35 -7.75
C ILE A 90 11.84 4.85 -6.64
N MET A 91 11.58 4.52 -5.38
CA MET A 91 12.46 4.90 -4.26
C MET A 91 13.88 4.34 -4.37
N LYS A 92 14.08 3.28 -5.11
CA LYS A 92 15.41 2.66 -5.32
C LYS A 92 16.39 3.56 -6.11
N VAL A 93 15.87 4.57 -6.80
CA VAL A 93 16.66 5.47 -7.68
C VAL A 93 16.75 6.90 -7.16
N VAL A 94 16.33 7.14 -5.92
CA VAL A 94 16.45 8.44 -5.24
C VAL A 94 17.24 8.29 -3.94
N PRO A 95 17.80 9.38 -3.38
CA PRO A 95 18.45 9.34 -2.07
C PRO A 95 17.49 8.86 -0.97
N ASP A 96 17.99 8.11 0.01
CA ASP A 96 17.20 7.61 1.15
C ASP A 96 16.44 8.74 1.87
N THR A 97 17.05 9.93 1.99
CA THR A 97 16.40 11.09 2.59
C THR A 97 15.15 11.53 1.84
N THR A 98 15.16 11.45 0.50
CA THR A 98 13.99 11.72 -0.34
C THR A 98 12.92 10.65 -0.15
N ALA A 99 13.31 9.38 -0.18
CA ALA A 99 12.40 8.25 0.00
C ALA A 99 11.70 8.31 1.37
N ILE A 100 12.46 8.52 2.46
CA ILE A 100 11.94 8.65 3.81
C ILE A 100 10.96 9.83 3.93
N ALA A 101 11.31 10.99 3.36
CA ALA A 101 10.44 12.16 3.39
C ALA A 101 9.13 11.92 2.63
N ALA A 102 9.18 11.24 1.48
CA ALA A 102 8.02 10.92 0.67
C ALA A 102 7.06 9.94 1.38
N ILE A 103 7.60 8.91 2.03
CA ILE A 103 6.80 7.98 2.86
C ILE A 103 6.10 8.77 3.99
N LYS A 104 6.82 9.58 4.75
CA LYS A 104 6.23 10.38 5.84
C LYS A 104 5.14 11.32 5.33
N GLN A 105 5.35 11.96 4.18
CA GLN A 105 4.35 12.84 3.57
C GLN A 105 3.09 12.06 3.16
N MET A 106 3.23 10.91 2.54
CA MET A 106 2.11 10.06 2.14
C MET A 106 1.28 9.62 3.36
N TYR A 107 1.92 9.12 4.42
CA TYR A 107 1.22 8.71 5.63
C TYR A 107 0.56 9.88 6.37
N LYS A 108 1.16 11.07 6.31
CA LYS A 108 0.52 12.29 6.83
C LYS A 108 -0.78 12.62 6.07
N MET A 109 -0.83 12.38 4.76
CA MET A 109 -2.06 12.53 3.97
C MET A 109 -3.08 11.44 4.30
N ALA A 110 -2.64 10.20 4.49
CA ALA A 110 -3.49 9.07 4.86
C ALA A 110 -4.06 9.16 6.30
N ASP A 111 -3.41 9.91 7.21
CA ASP A 111 -3.80 10.09 8.62
C ASP A 111 -5.07 10.94 8.82
N GLN A 112 -5.92 10.99 7.80
CA GLN A 112 -7.25 11.62 7.83
C GLN A 112 -8.38 10.60 8.00
N LYS A 113 -8.16 9.38 7.54
CA LYS A 113 -9.14 8.28 7.57
C LYS A 113 -8.48 7.00 8.05
N LYS A 114 -8.89 6.53 9.22
CA LYS A 114 -8.32 5.34 9.87
C LYS A 114 -8.27 4.12 8.96
N VAL A 115 -9.34 3.84 8.21
CA VAL A 115 -9.41 2.69 7.31
C VAL A 115 -8.42 2.79 6.15
N VAL A 116 -8.19 4.00 5.62
CA VAL A 116 -7.20 4.25 4.56
C VAL A 116 -5.80 4.14 5.12
N PHE A 117 -5.56 4.68 6.32
CA PHE A 117 -4.27 4.58 7.01
C PHE A 117 -3.88 3.12 7.22
N PHE A 118 -4.77 2.29 7.77
CA PHE A 118 -4.52 0.86 7.94
C PHE A 118 -4.29 0.13 6.62
N TYR A 119 -5.08 0.42 5.59
CA TYR A 119 -4.89 -0.20 4.28
C TYR A 119 -3.44 -0.03 3.77
N TYR A 120 -2.90 1.19 3.85
CA TYR A 120 -1.54 1.45 3.41
C TYR A 120 -0.47 0.91 4.39
N THR A 121 -0.76 0.83 5.69
CA THR A 121 0.15 0.15 6.63
C THR A 121 0.22 -1.34 6.38
N ASP A 122 -0.90 -1.98 6.02
CA ASP A 122 -0.95 -3.39 5.65
C ASP A 122 -0.16 -3.65 4.35
N LEU A 123 -0.27 -2.76 3.36
CA LEU A 123 0.57 -2.83 2.15
C LEU A 123 2.05 -2.66 2.49
N ALA A 124 2.40 -1.73 3.37
CA ALA A 124 3.79 -1.56 3.80
C ALA A 124 4.31 -2.81 4.52
N GLU A 125 3.54 -3.41 5.40
CA GLU A 125 3.90 -4.67 6.06
C GLU A 125 4.12 -5.79 5.03
N LYS A 126 3.17 -5.96 4.10
CA LYS A 126 3.23 -6.97 3.03
C LYS A 126 4.48 -6.83 2.15
N TYR A 127 4.84 -5.61 1.77
CA TYR A 127 5.90 -5.39 0.78
C TYR A 127 7.25 -5.09 1.40
N LEU A 128 7.30 -4.33 2.50
CA LEU A 128 8.57 -3.86 3.08
C LEU A 128 9.05 -4.68 4.29
N TYR A 129 8.16 -5.42 4.97
CA TYR A 129 8.49 -6.11 6.21
C TYR A 129 8.40 -7.63 6.12
N ASP A 130 7.43 -8.20 5.37
CA ASP A 130 7.28 -9.66 5.23
C ASP A 130 8.61 -10.28 4.78
N PRO A 131 9.13 -11.30 5.50
CA PRO A 131 10.39 -11.96 5.16
C PRO A 131 10.41 -12.63 3.78
N ASN A 132 9.24 -12.97 3.23
CA ASN A 132 9.10 -13.56 1.91
C ASN A 132 8.94 -12.52 0.79
N SER A 133 8.83 -11.24 1.12
CA SER A 133 8.70 -10.19 0.12
C SER A 133 10.01 -9.96 -0.62
N PRO A 134 10.01 -9.99 -1.97
CA PRO A 134 11.19 -9.63 -2.76
C PRO A 134 11.53 -8.13 -2.67
N MET A 135 10.62 -7.33 -2.15
CA MET A 135 10.77 -5.88 -1.96
C MET A 135 11.07 -5.50 -0.51
N ARG A 136 11.33 -6.48 0.36
CA ARG A 136 11.64 -6.24 1.77
C ARG A 136 12.74 -5.19 1.93
N ASN A 137 12.44 -4.14 2.70
CA ASN A 137 13.37 -3.06 2.98
C ASN A 137 13.04 -2.42 4.32
N GLU A 138 13.77 -2.79 5.37
CA GLU A 138 13.53 -2.28 6.73
C GLU A 138 13.81 -0.78 6.85
N GLU A 139 14.75 -0.24 6.08
CA GLU A 139 15.04 1.21 6.09
C GLU A 139 13.86 2.04 5.57
N LEU A 140 13.10 1.52 4.60
CA LEU A 140 11.86 2.13 4.14
C LEU A 140 10.65 1.79 5.04
N TYR A 141 10.71 0.71 5.82
CA TYR A 141 9.65 0.36 6.76
C TYR A 141 9.71 1.20 8.05
N ILE A 142 10.90 1.61 8.49
CA ILE A 142 11.08 2.47 9.67
C ILE A 142 10.25 3.76 9.61
N PRO A 143 10.26 4.56 8.53
CA PRO A 143 9.42 5.76 8.44
C PRO A 143 7.91 5.46 8.44
N VAL A 144 7.48 4.25 8.04
CA VAL A 144 6.10 3.81 8.21
C VAL A 144 5.77 3.60 9.68
N LEU A 145 6.65 2.92 10.42
CA LEU A 145 6.50 2.72 11.87
C LEU A 145 6.47 4.07 12.61
N ASP A 146 7.37 4.99 12.25
CA ASP A 146 7.36 6.36 12.78
C ASP A 146 6.00 7.03 12.55
N ALA A 147 5.47 6.95 11.32
CA ALA A 147 4.17 7.53 10.98
C ALA A 147 3.02 6.87 11.77
N MET A 148 3.07 5.56 12.03
CA MET A 148 2.08 4.88 12.87
C MET A 148 2.13 5.38 14.31
N LEU A 149 3.32 5.60 14.87
CA LEU A 149 3.49 6.12 16.24
C LEU A 149 3.03 7.58 16.35
N GLU A 150 3.25 8.39 15.33
CA GLU A 150 2.85 9.79 15.26
C GLU A 150 1.36 10.00 14.87
N SER A 151 0.69 8.95 14.37
CA SER A 151 -0.68 9.01 13.85
C SER A 151 -1.69 9.50 14.89
N LYS A 152 -2.63 10.33 14.41
CA LYS A 152 -3.76 10.83 15.20
C LYS A 152 -5.00 9.94 15.13
N VAL A 153 -5.06 9.07 14.12
CA VAL A 153 -6.19 8.14 13.95
C VAL A 153 -5.99 6.82 14.67
N LEU A 154 -4.75 6.49 15.10
CA LEU A 154 -4.44 5.32 15.90
C LEU A 154 -4.53 5.63 17.40
N ASN A 155 -5.12 4.70 18.16
CA ASN A 155 -5.10 4.75 19.64
C ASN A 155 -3.83 4.09 20.20
N ASP A 156 -3.62 4.21 21.52
CA ASP A 156 -2.42 3.71 22.20
C ASP A 156 -2.24 2.19 22.06
N THR A 157 -3.33 1.42 22.06
CA THR A 157 -3.27 -0.04 21.89
C THR A 157 -2.78 -0.41 20.50
N GLU A 158 -3.19 0.32 19.48
CA GLU A 158 -2.79 0.11 18.08
C GLU A 158 -1.33 0.51 17.82
N LYS A 159 -0.74 1.29 18.70
CA LYS A 159 0.67 1.71 18.65
C LYS A 159 1.64 0.74 19.33
N ILE A 160 1.15 -0.23 20.10
CA ILE A 160 2.01 -1.20 20.82
C ILE A 160 2.87 -2.02 19.85
N LEU A 161 2.26 -2.60 18.83
CA LEU A 161 2.98 -3.42 17.85
C LEU A 161 3.98 -2.60 17.02
N PRO A 162 3.61 -1.44 16.44
CA PRO A 162 4.58 -0.56 15.78
C PRO A 162 5.74 -0.14 16.67
N GLN A 163 5.50 0.15 17.94
CA GLN A 163 6.54 0.48 18.93
C GLN A 163 7.57 -0.65 19.03
N GLY A 164 7.13 -1.87 19.31
CA GLY A 164 8.03 -3.01 19.44
C GLY A 164 8.80 -3.31 18.13
N ARG A 165 8.14 -3.20 16.98
CA ARG A 165 8.80 -3.36 15.66
C ARG A 165 9.82 -2.24 15.41
N ARG A 166 9.52 -1.01 15.83
CA ARG A 166 10.43 0.13 15.68
C ARG A 166 11.70 -0.04 16.53
N GLU A 167 11.55 -0.53 17.75
CA GLU A 167 12.66 -0.85 18.65
C GLU A 167 13.54 -1.97 18.07
N LEU A 168 12.93 -3.04 17.53
CA LEU A 168 13.65 -4.12 16.87
C LEU A 168 14.41 -3.64 15.62
N ALA A 169 13.78 -2.80 14.79
CA ALA A 169 14.41 -2.27 13.58
C ALA A 169 15.63 -1.38 13.87
N GLU A 170 15.74 -0.78 15.05
CA GLU A 170 16.92 0.01 15.44
C GLU A 170 18.11 -0.85 15.90
N GLN A 171 17.89 -2.09 16.24
CA GLN A 171 18.94 -2.95 16.74
C GLN A 171 19.92 -3.38 15.63
N ASN A 172 20.32 -3.98 15.02
CA ASN A 172 21.26 -4.48 14.02
C ASN A 172 21.20 -3.75 12.66
N ARG A 173 21.07 -2.42 12.64
CA ARG A 173 21.08 -1.64 11.40
C ARG A 173 22.44 -1.66 10.70
N ILE A 174 22.45 -1.63 9.38
CA ILE A 174 23.66 -1.56 8.57
C ILE A 174 24.50 -0.34 8.97
N GLY A 175 25.79 -0.57 9.24
CA GLY A 175 26.74 0.49 9.64
C GLY A 175 26.69 0.87 11.12
N ARG A 176 25.81 0.26 11.93
CA ARG A 176 25.81 0.40 13.39
C ARG A 176 26.44 -0.82 14.07
N PRO A 177 26.94 -0.70 15.33
CA PRO A 177 27.35 -1.85 16.09
C PRO A 177 26.20 -2.85 16.22
N ALA A 178 26.50 -4.14 16.04
CA ALA A 178 25.51 -5.18 16.31
C ALA A 178 25.15 -5.24 17.80
N GLU A 179 23.95 -5.70 18.12
CA GLU A 179 23.55 -5.93 19.51
C GLU A 179 24.41 -7.03 20.12
N ASP A 180 25.02 -6.77 21.31
CA ASP A 180 25.75 -7.80 22.04
C ASP A 180 24.80 -8.79 22.69
N PHE A 181 25.15 -10.06 22.71
CA PHE A 181 24.38 -11.09 23.38
C PHE A 181 25.31 -12.10 24.05
N THR A 182 24.80 -12.76 25.09
CA THR A 182 25.49 -13.85 25.77
C THR A 182 25.12 -15.19 25.15
N TYR A 183 26.10 -16.10 25.09
CA TYR A 183 25.91 -17.48 24.66
C TYR A 183 26.58 -18.43 25.64
N THR A 184 26.14 -19.70 25.64
CA THR A 184 26.75 -20.77 26.44
C THR A 184 27.19 -21.89 25.50
N LEU A 185 28.45 -22.26 25.60
CA LEU A 185 29.02 -23.40 24.87
C LEU A 185 28.49 -24.73 25.46
N PRO A 186 28.55 -25.86 24.70
CA PRO A 186 28.22 -27.18 25.24
C PRO A 186 29.02 -27.58 26.46
N SER A 187 30.26 -27.01 26.64
CA SER A 187 31.08 -27.18 27.85
C SER A 187 30.58 -26.46 29.09
N GLY A 188 29.50 -25.67 28.98
CA GLY A 188 29.00 -24.81 30.07
C GLY A 188 29.70 -23.45 30.17
N LYS A 189 30.73 -23.19 29.36
CA LYS A 189 31.43 -21.90 29.37
C LYS A 189 30.61 -20.84 28.62
N GLY A 190 30.35 -19.70 29.29
CA GLY A 190 29.69 -18.54 28.68
C GLY A 190 30.67 -17.63 27.94
N GLY A 191 30.10 -16.82 27.02
CA GLY A 191 30.78 -15.74 26.33
C GLY A 191 29.80 -14.70 25.82
N THR A 192 30.32 -13.62 25.21
CA THR A 192 29.50 -12.61 24.53
C THR A 192 29.98 -12.46 23.08
N LEU A 193 29.11 -11.92 22.21
CA LEU A 193 29.49 -11.65 20.82
C LEU A 193 30.72 -10.74 20.77
N TYR A 194 30.76 -9.68 21.57
CA TYR A 194 31.90 -8.75 21.60
C TYR A 194 33.15 -9.33 22.27
N GLY A 195 32.99 -10.42 23.01
CA GLY A 195 34.11 -11.19 23.57
C GLY A 195 34.89 -11.97 22.52
N VAL A 196 34.34 -12.21 21.33
CA VAL A 196 34.97 -12.92 20.23
C VAL A 196 36.02 -12.02 19.55
N LYS A 197 37.28 -12.38 19.62
CA LYS A 197 38.40 -11.65 18.98
C LYS A 197 38.70 -12.24 17.60
N ALA A 198 38.01 -11.74 16.57
CA ALA A 198 38.17 -12.16 15.19
C ALA A 198 38.07 -10.96 14.23
N LYS A 199 38.68 -11.07 13.03
CA LYS A 199 38.53 -10.05 12.00
C LYS A 199 37.10 -9.99 11.46
N TYR A 200 36.45 -11.14 11.37
CA TYR A 200 35.07 -11.32 10.96
C TYR A 200 34.41 -12.36 11.87
N THR A 201 33.17 -12.16 12.23
CA THR A 201 32.35 -13.13 12.98
C THR A 201 31.10 -13.44 12.16
N LEU A 202 30.90 -14.70 11.83
CA LEU A 202 29.71 -15.19 11.17
C LEU A 202 28.79 -15.83 12.19
N LEU A 203 27.57 -15.27 12.31
CA LEU A 203 26.51 -15.86 13.11
C LEU A 203 25.64 -16.74 12.21
N PHE A 204 25.53 -18.01 12.55
CA PHE A 204 24.61 -18.92 11.89
C PHE A 204 23.47 -19.23 12.84
N ILE A 205 22.27 -18.74 12.49
CA ILE A 205 21.05 -18.97 13.26
C ILE A 205 20.22 -19.98 12.48
N ASN A 206 19.96 -21.16 13.07
CA ASN A 206 19.07 -22.15 12.51
C ASN A 206 17.94 -22.44 13.50
N ASN A 207 16.82 -22.83 12.98
CA ASN A 207 15.72 -23.39 13.77
C ASN A 207 15.88 -24.92 13.70
N PRO A 208 16.01 -25.63 14.85
CA PRO A 208 16.15 -27.09 14.90
C PRO A 208 14.90 -27.82 14.41
#